data_5a635f39a8354e787be8c9cca12ff8c4
#
_entry.id   5a635f39a8354e787be8c9cca12ff8c4
#
_cell.length_a   1.000
_cell.length_b   1.000
_cell.length_c   1.000
_cell.angle_alpha   90.00
_cell.angle_beta   90.00
_cell.angle_gamma   90.00
#
_symmetry.space_group_name_H-M   'P 1'
#
loop_
_entity.id
_entity.type
_entity.pdbx_description
1 polymer ?
#
loop_
_entity_poly.entity_id
_entity_poly.type
_entity_poly.pdbx_seq_one_letter_code
_entity_poly.pdbx_strand_id
1 'polypeptide(L)'
;MATKGFNAFEMAQKQFDTVADLLELDQPTRDLLRQPLREYHFSIPVRMDDGSVRVFRGFRCQHNDARGPCKGGIRFHPQETIDTVRALSMWMTWKCAVVDIPLGGGKGGVICDPHDLSPREQERLCRGWIRVLAHDIGHLRDVPAPDVMTNPQHMLWMLDEFETIHGAKYPGFITGKPVGMGGSLGRTEATGYGLVFTVREALREMGLKPEATTAAVQGFGNVAQYAIQLYAQLGGKVVAVSCWDQNDQASYTYRRKSGVNLEELLVITDRFGGIDKAKAEALGYERLPGDAWIEQDVDILLPCALENQVNAETVKKIQPRVKIVAEGANGPTTPEADAVLKSRGIFVIPDFLANAGGVTCSYFEQVQCNMNYFWTKEEVLTRLDEKMTAAFKAVSELARTRKLYMRDAAYVISISRVANACKDRGWV
;
A
#
# COMPACT_ATOMS: atom_id res chain seq x y z
N MET A 1 -1.34 -23.73 -0.49
CA MET A 1 -0.11 -24.47 -0.89
C MET A 1 0.84 -23.45 -1.50
N ALA A 2 1.97 -23.18 -0.87
CA ALA A 2 3.00 -22.39 -1.50
C ALA A 2 3.48 -23.15 -2.75
N THR A 3 3.31 -22.57 -3.91
CA THR A 3 3.87 -23.09 -5.15
C THR A 3 5.39 -23.16 -4.98
N LYS A 4 5.95 -24.35 -5.02
CA LYS A 4 7.40 -24.56 -5.08
C LYS A 4 7.96 -23.70 -6.22
N GLY A 5 8.70 -22.63 -5.90
CA GLY A 5 9.46 -21.85 -6.87
C GLY A 5 9.31 -20.33 -6.81
N PHE A 6 8.38 -19.77 -6.03
CA PHE A 6 8.23 -18.30 -5.95
C PHE A 6 8.90 -17.74 -4.69
N ASN A 7 10.02 -17.03 -4.86
CA ASN A 7 10.68 -16.28 -3.78
C ASN A 7 10.44 -14.77 -4.02
N ALA A 8 9.69 -14.13 -3.12
CA ALA A 8 9.34 -12.72 -3.22
C ALA A 8 10.59 -11.82 -3.23
N PHE A 9 11.64 -12.19 -2.48
CA PHE A 9 12.86 -11.40 -2.42
C PHE A 9 13.67 -11.50 -3.72
N GLU A 10 13.80 -12.68 -4.30
CA GLU A 10 14.44 -12.86 -5.61
C GLU A 10 13.72 -12.06 -6.71
N MET A 11 12.39 -11.98 -6.64
CA MET A 11 11.62 -11.16 -7.56
C MET A 11 11.90 -9.67 -7.36
N ALA A 12 11.93 -9.19 -6.13
CA ALA A 12 12.25 -7.79 -5.83
C ALA A 12 13.67 -7.42 -6.28
N GLN A 13 14.63 -8.31 -6.07
CA GLN A 13 16.00 -8.17 -6.54
C GLN A 13 16.08 -8.13 -8.07
N LYS A 14 15.35 -9.01 -8.76
CA LYS A 14 15.32 -9.02 -10.22
C LYS A 14 14.70 -7.73 -10.81
N GLN A 15 13.65 -7.21 -10.18
CA GLN A 15 13.09 -5.90 -10.55
C GLN A 15 14.11 -4.78 -10.38
N PHE A 16 14.83 -4.79 -9.25
CA PHE A 16 15.93 -3.84 -9.01
C PHE A 16 17.04 -3.98 -10.05
N ASP A 17 17.55 -5.20 -10.30
CA ASP A 17 18.62 -5.47 -11.24
C ASP A 17 18.32 -4.92 -12.65
N THR A 18 17.08 -5.15 -13.13
CA THR A 18 16.62 -4.61 -14.44
C THR A 18 16.73 -3.10 -14.52
N VAL A 19 16.37 -2.39 -13.45
CA VAL A 19 16.42 -0.92 -13.43
C VAL A 19 17.83 -0.42 -13.16
N ALA A 20 18.61 -1.15 -12.37
CA ALA A 20 20.02 -0.85 -12.13
C ALA A 20 20.84 -0.93 -13.44
N ASP A 21 20.50 -1.86 -14.33
CA ASP A 21 21.09 -1.93 -15.69
C ASP A 21 20.70 -0.71 -16.54
N LEU A 22 19.41 -0.33 -16.51
CA LEU A 22 18.91 0.86 -17.21
C LEU A 22 19.55 2.18 -16.72
N LEU A 23 19.94 2.21 -15.44
CA LEU A 23 20.60 3.35 -14.79
C LEU A 23 22.13 3.30 -14.87
N GLU A 24 22.69 2.21 -15.41
CA GLU A 24 24.14 1.97 -15.46
C GLU A 24 24.82 2.15 -14.08
N LEU A 25 24.14 1.67 -13.02
CA LEU A 25 24.67 1.80 -11.66
C LEU A 25 26.00 1.03 -11.54
N ASP A 26 26.96 1.62 -10.84
CA ASP A 26 28.21 0.96 -10.48
C ASP A 26 28.00 -0.22 -9.51
N GLN A 27 28.94 -1.15 -9.47
CA GLN A 27 28.81 -2.37 -8.70
C GLN A 27 28.66 -2.14 -7.19
N PRO A 28 29.41 -1.23 -6.53
CA PRO A 28 29.19 -0.93 -5.12
C PRO A 28 27.77 -0.43 -4.79
N THR A 29 27.22 0.45 -5.65
CA THR A 29 25.82 0.92 -5.51
C THR A 29 24.82 -0.23 -5.66
N ARG A 30 25.05 -1.13 -6.64
CA ARG A 30 24.19 -2.32 -6.83
C ARG A 30 24.23 -3.24 -5.61
N ASP A 31 25.40 -3.57 -5.11
CA ASP A 31 25.58 -4.47 -3.96
C ASP A 31 24.91 -3.89 -2.72
N LEU A 32 25.03 -2.57 -2.50
CA LEU A 32 24.41 -1.88 -1.36
C LEU A 32 22.88 -1.90 -1.45
N LEU A 33 22.31 -1.61 -2.62
CA LEU A 33 20.86 -1.45 -2.77
C LEU A 33 20.11 -2.78 -3.00
N ARG A 34 20.82 -3.84 -3.31
CA ARG A 34 20.26 -5.16 -3.58
C ARG A 34 19.95 -5.96 -2.31
N GLN A 35 20.44 -5.51 -1.16
CA GLN A 35 20.30 -6.18 0.14
C GLN A 35 19.81 -5.19 1.20
N PRO A 36 19.08 -5.65 2.22
CA PRO A 36 18.82 -4.83 3.39
C PRO A 36 20.11 -4.47 4.15
N LEU A 37 20.19 -3.23 4.63
CA LEU A 37 21.30 -2.80 5.48
C LEU A 37 21.35 -3.53 6.82
N ARG A 38 20.18 -3.85 7.39
CA ARG A 38 20.06 -4.51 8.70
C ARG A 38 18.85 -5.44 8.73
N GLU A 39 19.05 -6.58 9.36
CA GLU A 39 17.99 -7.56 9.59
C GLU A 39 18.02 -8.05 11.04
N TYR A 40 16.85 -8.17 11.62
CA TYR A 40 16.65 -8.69 12.97
C TYR A 40 15.77 -9.91 12.92
N HIS A 41 16.27 -11.01 13.47
CA HIS A 41 15.55 -12.27 13.66
C HIS A 41 15.52 -12.57 15.16
N PHE A 42 14.34 -12.74 15.70
CA PHE A 42 14.20 -12.86 17.14
C PHE A 42 13.03 -13.76 17.54
N SER A 43 13.08 -14.17 18.81
CA SER A 43 12.04 -14.99 19.45
C SER A 43 11.35 -14.16 20.52
N ILE A 44 10.04 -14.25 20.57
CA ILE A 44 9.19 -13.53 21.52
C ILE A 44 8.48 -14.58 22.41
N PRO A 45 8.94 -14.83 23.64
CA PRO A 45 8.21 -15.67 24.58
C PRO A 45 7.00 -14.92 25.12
N VAL A 46 5.83 -15.51 24.96
CA VAL A 46 4.54 -14.93 25.43
C VAL A 46 3.89 -15.92 26.39
N ARG A 47 3.53 -15.46 27.60
CA ARG A 47 2.71 -16.23 28.52
C ARG A 47 1.27 -16.20 28.01
N MET A 48 0.71 -17.37 27.76
CA MET A 48 -0.66 -17.54 27.30
C MET A 48 -1.66 -17.42 28.44
N ASP A 49 -2.94 -17.32 28.10
CA ASP A 49 -4.03 -17.15 29.11
C ASP A 49 -4.22 -18.43 29.93
N ASP A 50 -3.85 -19.58 29.40
CA ASP A 50 -3.84 -20.88 30.11
C ASP A 50 -2.63 -21.07 31.03
N GLY A 51 -1.72 -20.09 31.12
CA GLY A 51 -0.49 -20.12 31.92
C GLY A 51 0.72 -20.77 31.25
N SER A 52 0.55 -21.37 30.07
CA SER A 52 1.67 -21.90 29.25
C SER A 52 2.52 -20.77 28.67
N VAL A 53 3.65 -21.10 28.05
CA VAL A 53 4.48 -20.15 27.31
C VAL A 53 4.57 -20.61 25.85
N ARG A 54 4.20 -19.73 24.93
CA ARG A 54 4.39 -19.90 23.49
C ARG A 54 5.47 -18.96 22.99
N VAL A 55 6.36 -19.47 22.12
CA VAL A 55 7.44 -18.67 21.54
C VAL A 55 7.10 -18.35 20.09
N PHE A 56 6.98 -17.06 19.77
CA PHE A 56 6.74 -16.57 18.41
C PHE A 56 8.04 -16.16 17.76
N ARG A 57 8.14 -16.33 16.44
CA ARG A 57 9.26 -15.82 15.64
C ARG A 57 8.90 -14.49 15.03
N GLY A 58 9.78 -13.50 15.21
CA GLY A 58 9.63 -12.15 14.67
C GLY A 58 10.78 -11.74 13.78
N PHE A 59 10.49 -10.82 12.88
CA PHE A 59 11.43 -10.24 11.92
C PHE A 59 11.30 -8.73 11.86
N ARG A 60 12.42 -8.03 11.61
CA ARG A 60 12.43 -6.64 11.15
C ARG A 60 13.57 -6.47 10.16
N CYS A 61 13.28 -5.93 8.96
CA CYS A 61 14.28 -5.54 7.97
C CYS A 61 14.26 -4.02 7.81
N GLN A 62 15.45 -3.43 7.79
CA GLN A 62 15.72 -2.03 7.46
C GLN A 62 16.52 -2.04 6.16
N HIS A 63 15.82 -1.83 5.03
CA HIS A 63 16.42 -2.00 3.72
C HIS A 63 17.43 -0.89 3.42
N ASN A 64 17.01 0.37 3.49
CA ASN A 64 17.90 1.51 3.25
C ASN A 64 17.37 2.75 3.96
N ASP A 65 18.26 3.50 4.62
CA ASP A 65 17.95 4.71 5.37
C ASP A 65 18.75 5.95 4.90
N ALA A 66 19.32 5.89 3.70
CA ALA A 66 20.08 7.01 3.14
C ALA A 66 19.23 8.29 3.01
N ARG A 67 17.92 8.17 2.77
CA ARG A 67 17.00 9.30 2.64
C ARG A 67 16.33 9.70 3.97
N GLY A 68 16.50 8.94 5.02
CA GLY A 68 15.91 9.18 6.33
C GLY A 68 15.48 7.88 7.01
N PRO A 69 14.83 7.95 8.18
CA PRO A 69 14.43 6.78 8.95
C PRO A 69 13.69 5.74 8.11
N CYS A 70 13.96 4.46 8.35
CA CYS A 70 13.20 3.39 7.73
C CYS A 70 11.71 3.50 8.10
N LYS A 71 10.83 3.11 7.18
CA LYS A 71 9.37 3.17 7.36
C LYS A 71 8.71 1.92 6.81
N GLY A 72 7.82 1.31 7.59
CA GLY A 72 7.00 0.20 7.09
C GLY A 72 6.24 -0.55 8.17
N GLY A 73 5.20 -1.25 7.73
CA GLY A 73 4.28 -1.96 8.61
C GLY A 73 4.85 -3.21 9.27
N ILE A 74 4.11 -3.71 10.24
CA ILE A 74 4.35 -5.00 10.92
C ILE A 74 3.19 -5.92 10.57
N ARG A 75 3.48 -7.07 9.96
CA ARG A 75 2.47 -8.09 9.59
C ARG A 75 2.41 -9.17 10.65
N PHE A 76 1.21 -9.56 11.03
CA PHE A 76 0.96 -10.80 11.76
C PHE A 76 0.35 -11.79 10.77
N HIS A 77 1.10 -12.85 10.42
CA HIS A 77 0.62 -13.81 9.44
C HIS A 77 1.22 -15.20 9.69
N PRO A 78 0.45 -16.29 9.62
CA PRO A 78 0.97 -17.64 9.89
C PRO A 78 1.99 -18.11 8.87
N GLN A 79 1.98 -17.58 7.66
CA GLN A 79 2.92 -17.89 6.59
C GLN A 79 3.99 -16.80 6.38
N GLU A 80 4.23 -15.94 7.38
CA GLU A 80 5.26 -14.89 7.25
C GLU A 80 6.66 -15.49 7.16
N THR A 81 7.48 -14.96 6.28
CA THR A 81 8.86 -15.37 6.07
C THR A 81 9.80 -14.17 6.03
N ILE A 82 11.08 -14.41 6.31
CA ILE A 82 12.08 -13.35 6.19
C ILE A 82 12.20 -12.84 4.74
N ASP A 83 12.05 -13.69 3.74
CA ASP A 83 12.14 -13.27 2.34
C ASP A 83 10.97 -12.37 1.93
N THR A 84 9.77 -12.62 2.47
CA THR A 84 8.64 -11.70 2.30
C THR A 84 8.94 -10.34 2.96
N VAL A 85 9.49 -10.36 4.17
CA VAL A 85 9.83 -9.12 4.91
C VAL A 85 10.95 -8.35 4.19
N ARG A 86 11.97 -9.02 3.64
CA ARG A 86 13.03 -8.43 2.80
C ARG A 86 12.46 -7.73 1.57
N ALA A 87 11.66 -8.46 0.78
CA ALA A 87 11.01 -7.91 -0.42
C ALA A 87 10.19 -6.66 -0.11
N LEU A 88 9.33 -6.76 0.90
CA LEU A 88 8.45 -5.67 1.31
C LEU A 88 9.24 -4.46 1.83
N SER A 89 10.36 -4.65 2.53
CA SER A 89 11.22 -3.55 3.00
C SER A 89 11.90 -2.84 1.82
N MET A 90 12.33 -3.57 0.80
CA MET A 90 12.88 -3.02 -0.44
C MET A 90 11.83 -2.21 -1.20
N TRP A 91 10.64 -2.75 -1.42
CA TRP A 91 9.55 -2.01 -2.07
C TRP A 91 9.11 -0.78 -1.28
N MET A 92 9.18 -0.80 0.05
CA MET A 92 8.93 0.39 0.88
C MET A 92 9.96 1.48 0.64
N THR A 93 11.23 1.15 0.42
CA THR A 93 12.27 2.13 0.03
C THR A 93 11.89 2.84 -1.25
N TRP A 94 11.50 2.08 -2.28
CA TRP A 94 11.09 2.65 -3.57
C TRP A 94 9.79 3.45 -3.46
N LYS A 95 8.84 2.98 -2.65
CA LYS A 95 7.57 3.68 -2.41
C LYS A 95 7.77 5.02 -1.71
N CYS A 96 8.61 5.11 -0.69
CA CYS A 96 8.94 6.38 -0.05
C CYS A 96 9.70 7.33 -0.99
N ALA A 97 10.58 6.77 -1.82
CA ALA A 97 11.38 7.55 -2.75
C ALA A 97 10.57 8.10 -3.92
N VAL A 98 9.58 7.35 -4.47
CA VAL A 98 8.78 7.83 -5.61
C VAL A 98 7.94 9.06 -5.26
N VAL A 99 7.38 9.12 -4.05
CA VAL A 99 6.60 10.27 -3.56
C VAL A 99 7.45 11.34 -2.89
N ASP A 100 8.78 11.16 -2.92
CA ASP A 100 9.75 12.11 -2.40
C ASP A 100 9.51 12.53 -0.94
N ILE A 101 9.27 11.55 -0.07
CA ILE A 101 9.28 11.75 1.38
C ILE A 101 10.63 11.36 1.96
N PRO A 102 11.11 12.03 3.03
CA PRO A 102 12.44 11.82 3.61
C PRO A 102 12.46 10.58 4.52
N LEU A 103 12.12 9.44 3.97
CA LEU A 103 12.07 8.16 4.66
C LEU A 103 12.73 7.07 3.80
N GLY A 104 13.28 6.09 4.49
CA GLY A 104 13.75 4.85 3.91
C GLY A 104 12.69 3.74 3.93
N GLY A 105 13.12 2.51 3.70
CA GLY A 105 12.24 1.35 3.70
C GLY A 105 12.53 0.39 4.84
N GLY A 106 11.48 0.03 5.56
CA GLY A 106 11.51 -1.00 6.58
C GLY A 106 10.28 -1.90 6.51
N LYS A 107 10.37 -3.08 7.07
CA LYS A 107 9.25 -4.02 7.21
C LYS A 107 9.46 -4.93 8.40
N GLY A 108 8.38 -5.27 9.08
CA GLY A 108 8.37 -6.26 10.16
C GLY A 108 7.33 -7.35 9.95
N GLY A 109 7.50 -8.44 10.67
CA GLY A 109 6.53 -9.52 10.68
C GLY A 109 6.67 -10.40 11.92
N VAL A 110 5.58 -11.09 12.25
CA VAL A 110 5.55 -12.16 13.24
C VAL A 110 4.80 -13.34 12.66
N ILE A 111 5.37 -14.54 12.83
CA ILE A 111 4.71 -15.80 12.42
C ILE A 111 3.65 -16.13 13.47
N CYS A 112 2.42 -15.71 13.23
CA CYS A 112 1.25 -16.00 14.07
C CYS A 112 -0.05 -15.83 13.29
N ASP A 113 -1.11 -16.50 13.72
CA ASP A 113 -2.48 -16.13 13.38
C ASP A 113 -3.09 -15.38 14.57
N PRO A 114 -3.37 -14.08 14.46
CA PRO A 114 -3.96 -13.33 15.56
C PRO A 114 -5.40 -13.75 15.89
N HIS A 115 -6.11 -14.49 15.00
CA HIS A 115 -7.43 -15.03 15.30
C HIS A 115 -7.38 -16.16 16.35
N ASP A 116 -6.22 -16.83 16.47
CA ASP A 116 -5.96 -17.86 17.47
C ASP A 116 -5.54 -17.29 18.84
N LEU A 117 -5.44 -15.96 18.95
CA LEU A 117 -4.94 -15.28 20.14
C LEU A 117 -6.02 -14.40 20.77
N SER A 118 -6.12 -14.46 22.09
CA SER A 118 -6.97 -13.51 22.82
C SER A 118 -6.43 -12.08 22.68
N PRO A 119 -7.23 -11.03 22.90
CA PRO A 119 -6.75 -9.65 22.91
C PRO A 119 -5.58 -9.41 23.88
N ARG A 120 -5.57 -10.10 25.04
CA ARG A 120 -4.49 -10.00 26.03
C ARG A 120 -3.21 -10.69 25.54
N GLU A 121 -3.32 -11.78 24.81
CA GLU A 121 -2.20 -12.48 24.21
C GLU A 121 -1.59 -11.66 23.07
N GLN A 122 -2.43 -11.03 22.23
CA GLN A 122 -1.99 -10.10 21.20
C GLN A 122 -1.26 -8.88 21.81
N GLU A 123 -1.77 -8.33 22.90
CA GLU A 123 -1.09 -7.24 23.62
C GLU A 123 0.30 -7.66 24.10
N ARG A 124 0.40 -8.83 24.76
CA ARG A 124 1.69 -9.34 25.24
C ARG A 124 2.67 -9.58 24.11
N LEU A 125 2.19 -10.06 22.95
CA LEU A 125 3.00 -10.27 21.76
C LEU A 125 3.51 -8.93 21.19
N CYS A 126 2.65 -7.92 21.08
CA CYS A 126 3.03 -6.57 20.64
C CYS A 126 4.09 -5.94 21.55
N ARG A 127 3.88 -6.01 22.86
CA ARG A 127 4.85 -5.52 23.85
C ARG A 127 6.17 -6.30 23.78
N GLY A 128 6.10 -7.62 23.61
CA GLY A 128 7.28 -8.47 23.44
C GLY A 128 8.09 -8.11 22.19
N TRP A 129 7.41 -7.80 21.07
CA TRP A 129 8.07 -7.35 19.84
C TRP A 129 8.86 -6.04 20.06
N ILE A 130 8.27 -5.09 20.79
CA ILE A 130 8.95 -3.83 21.14
C ILE A 130 10.14 -4.06 22.06
N ARG A 131 10.01 -4.90 23.10
CA ARG A 131 11.12 -5.16 24.06
C ARG A 131 12.39 -5.61 23.36
N VAL A 132 12.26 -6.42 22.30
CA VAL A 132 13.42 -6.89 21.55
C VAL A 132 14.06 -5.80 20.72
N LEU A 133 13.27 -4.91 20.16
CA LEU A 133 13.72 -3.93 19.13
C LEU A 133 13.84 -2.48 19.65
N ALA A 134 13.53 -2.21 20.92
CA ALA A 134 13.38 -0.86 21.44
C ALA A 134 14.59 0.07 21.18
N HIS A 135 15.81 -0.47 21.10
CA HIS A 135 17.02 0.30 20.84
C HIS A 135 17.41 0.37 19.36
N ASP A 136 16.74 -0.39 18.50
CA ASP A 136 17.04 -0.49 17.05
C ASP A 136 15.99 0.20 16.18
N ILE A 137 14.88 0.64 16.77
CA ILE A 137 13.78 1.36 16.12
C ILE A 137 13.55 2.71 16.82
N GLY A 138 12.79 3.60 16.20
CA GLY A 138 12.52 4.93 16.77
C GLY A 138 12.24 5.95 15.68
N HIS A 139 11.69 7.10 16.07
CA HIS A 139 11.27 8.16 15.15
C HIS A 139 12.37 8.72 14.24
N LEU A 140 13.65 8.57 14.64
CA LEU A 140 14.84 8.98 13.86
C LEU A 140 15.59 7.80 13.22
N ARG A 141 15.14 6.55 13.42
CA ARG A 141 15.82 5.36 12.94
C ARG A 141 14.92 4.46 12.07
N ASP A 142 13.79 4.08 12.61
CA ASP A 142 12.85 3.17 11.95
C ASP A 142 11.46 3.29 12.58
N VAL A 143 10.47 3.65 11.77
CA VAL A 143 9.11 3.99 12.20
C VAL A 143 8.13 2.91 11.76
N PRO A 144 7.66 2.06 12.67
CA PRO A 144 6.66 1.05 12.38
C PRO A 144 5.27 1.64 12.03
N ALA A 145 4.39 0.79 11.52
CA ALA A 145 3.01 1.09 11.17
C ALA A 145 2.17 -0.20 11.16
N PRO A 146 0.84 -0.13 11.09
CA PRO A 146 0.02 -1.31 10.90
C PRO A 146 0.15 -1.87 9.48
N ASP A 147 -0.11 -3.17 9.35
CA ASP A 147 -0.13 -3.93 8.10
C ASP A 147 -1.14 -5.09 8.23
N VAL A 148 -0.98 -6.15 7.43
CA VAL A 148 -1.87 -7.32 7.47
C VAL A 148 -2.04 -7.85 8.89
N MET A 149 -3.28 -8.02 9.30
CA MET A 149 -3.72 -8.53 10.62
C MET A 149 -3.17 -7.74 11.83
N THR A 150 -2.73 -6.51 11.63
CA THR A 150 -2.47 -5.55 12.71
C THR A 150 -3.33 -4.28 12.53
N ASN A 151 -3.61 -3.58 13.60
CA ASN A 151 -4.56 -2.48 13.62
C ASN A 151 -4.10 -1.36 14.56
N PRO A 152 -4.83 -0.23 14.68
CA PRO A 152 -4.46 0.87 15.54
C PRO A 152 -4.28 0.52 17.02
N GLN A 153 -5.00 -0.49 17.53
CA GLN A 153 -4.85 -0.94 18.91
C GLN A 153 -3.49 -1.61 19.14
N HIS A 154 -3.01 -2.41 18.20
CA HIS A 154 -1.65 -2.98 18.25
C HIS A 154 -0.60 -1.87 18.30
N MET A 155 -0.80 -0.81 17.52
CA MET A 155 0.14 0.34 17.50
C MET A 155 0.17 1.07 18.85
N LEU A 156 -0.96 1.17 19.55
CA LEU A 156 -1.01 1.75 20.90
C LEU A 156 -0.26 0.91 21.93
N TRP A 157 -0.45 -0.41 21.94
CA TRP A 157 0.29 -1.29 22.84
C TRP A 157 1.81 -1.22 22.62
N MET A 158 2.20 -1.13 21.33
CA MET A 158 3.61 -0.98 20.96
C MET A 158 4.17 0.38 21.37
N LEU A 159 3.41 1.45 21.18
CA LEU A 159 3.82 2.80 21.61
C LEU A 159 4.00 2.87 23.14
N ASP A 160 3.02 2.39 23.88
CA ASP A 160 3.05 2.42 25.34
C ASP A 160 4.24 1.64 25.92
N GLU A 161 4.55 0.48 25.36
CA GLU A 161 5.73 -0.31 25.75
C GLU A 161 7.04 0.43 25.42
N PHE A 162 7.13 1.03 24.23
CA PHE A 162 8.32 1.79 23.82
C PHE A 162 8.55 3.00 24.75
N GLU A 163 7.52 3.77 25.06
CA GLU A 163 7.58 4.91 25.97
C GLU A 163 7.92 4.48 27.39
N THR A 164 7.42 3.33 27.84
CA THR A 164 7.75 2.77 29.16
C THR A 164 9.23 2.41 29.26
N ILE A 165 9.80 1.78 28.24
CA ILE A 165 11.22 1.39 28.21
C ILE A 165 12.12 2.64 28.22
N HIS A 166 11.76 3.66 27.45
CA HIS A 166 12.57 4.87 27.31
C HIS A 166 12.29 5.94 28.37
N GLY A 167 11.26 5.79 29.19
CA GLY A 167 10.89 6.73 30.25
C GLY A 167 10.46 8.12 29.75
N ALA A 168 10.01 8.23 28.49
CA ALA A 168 9.63 9.50 27.86
C ALA A 168 8.56 9.30 26.78
N LYS A 169 7.89 10.38 26.35
CA LYS A 169 6.89 10.36 25.30
C LYS A 169 7.53 10.46 23.91
N TYR A 170 7.15 9.52 23.02
CA TYR A 170 7.65 9.43 21.66
C TYR A 170 6.50 9.23 20.66
N PRO A 171 5.54 10.18 20.56
CA PRO A 171 4.31 9.99 19.76
C PRO A 171 4.58 9.74 18.28
N GLY A 172 5.71 10.22 17.74
CA GLY A 172 6.14 10.01 16.36
C GLY A 172 6.89 8.69 16.11
N PHE A 173 7.11 7.87 17.14
CA PHE A 173 7.78 6.58 17.03
C PHE A 173 7.05 5.60 16.09
N ILE A 174 5.73 5.58 16.12
CA ILE A 174 4.88 4.66 15.38
C ILE A 174 3.69 5.40 14.78
N THR A 175 3.21 4.97 13.62
CA THR A 175 2.07 5.60 12.94
C THR A 175 0.91 4.63 12.74
N GLY A 176 -0.26 5.16 12.36
CA GLY A 176 -1.50 4.39 12.27
C GLY A 176 -2.20 4.23 13.61
N LYS A 177 -1.96 5.15 14.54
CA LYS A 177 -2.64 5.26 15.82
C LYS A 177 -4.10 5.72 15.64
N PRO A 178 -4.99 5.46 16.61
CA PRO A 178 -6.28 6.12 16.65
C PRO A 178 -6.13 7.66 16.69
N VAL A 179 -7.04 8.39 16.04
CA VAL A 179 -6.98 9.85 15.94
C VAL A 179 -6.88 10.51 17.33
N GLY A 180 -7.70 10.07 18.30
CA GLY A 180 -7.66 10.58 19.67
C GLY A 180 -6.37 10.29 20.45
N MET A 181 -5.46 9.49 19.89
CA MET A 181 -4.16 9.11 20.48
C MET A 181 -2.97 9.52 19.61
N GLY A 182 -3.12 10.60 18.85
CA GLY A 182 -2.07 11.15 18.00
C GLY A 182 -2.05 10.56 16.57
N GLY A 183 -3.09 9.86 16.14
CA GLY A 183 -3.29 9.51 14.73
C GLY A 183 -3.66 10.73 13.89
N SER A 184 -3.32 10.71 12.59
CA SER A 184 -3.64 11.82 11.68
C SER A 184 -5.05 11.71 11.14
N LEU A 185 -5.79 12.81 11.12
CA LEU A 185 -6.96 12.97 10.26
C LEU A 185 -6.58 12.73 8.80
N GLY A 186 -7.52 12.28 7.97
CA GLY A 186 -7.27 12.00 6.56
C GLY A 186 -6.50 10.72 6.26
N ARG A 187 -5.97 10.00 7.30
CA ARG A 187 -5.20 8.76 7.09
C ARG A 187 -6.06 7.65 6.49
N THR A 188 -7.32 7.57 6.87
CA THR A 188 -8.24 6.54 6.39
C THR A 188 -8.51 6.70 4.89
N GLU A 189 -8.68 7.92 4.44
CA GLU A 189 -8.95 8.29 3.04
C GLU A 189 -7.70 8.21 2.15
N ALA A 190 -6.52 8.36 2.75
CA ALA A 190 -5.30 8.73 2.05
C ALA A 190 -4.90 7.83 0.89
N THR A 191 -5.11 6.51 0.98
CA THR A 191 -4.73 5.59 -0.09
C THR A 191 -5.68 5.73 -1.29
N GLY A 192 -6.99 5.72 -1.05
CA GLY A 192 -7.99 5.88 -2.10
C GLY A 192 -7.94 7.27 -2.74
N TYR A 193 -7.77 8.33 -1.94
CA TYR A 193 -7.62 9.70 -2.45
C TYR A 193 -6.33 9.87 -3.25
N GLY A 194 -5.21 9.35 -2.76
CA GLY A 194 -3.93 9.37 -3.49
C GLY A 194 -4.02 8.69 -4.85
N LEU A 195 -4.70 7.53 -4.92
CA LEU A 195 -4.98 6.84 -6.18
C LEU A 195 -5.74 7.77 -7.15
N VAL A 196 -6.83 8.41 -6.70
CA VAL A 196 -7.65 9.27 -7.54
C VAL A 196 -6.92 10.55 -7.96
N PHE A 197 -6.07 11.12 -7.12
CA PHE A 197 -5.22 12.25 -7.51
C PHE A 197 -4.31 11.88 -8.67
N THR A 198 -3.71 10.69 -8.67
CA THR A 198 -2.90 10.23 -9.81
C THR A 198 -3.74 9.97 -11.06
N VAL A 199 -4.95 9.40 -10.93
CA VAL A 199 -5.90 9.23 -12.02
C VAL A 199 -6.32 10.58 -12.62
N ARG A 200 -6.61 11.58 -11.79
CA ARG A 200 -6.95 12.94 -12.23
C ARG A 200 -5.83 13.54 -13.07
N GLU A 201 -4.58 13.42 -12.65
CA GLU A 201 -3.45 13.94 -13.41
C GLU A 201 -3.24 13.16 -14.73
N ALA A 202 -3.43 11.84 -14.74
CA ALA A 202 -3.38 11.05 -15.98
C ALA A 202 -4.46 11.47 -16.98
N LEU A 203 -5.71 11.69 -16.51
CA LEU A 203 -6.78 12.21 -17.35
C LEU A 203 -6.45 13.59 -17.90
N ARG A 204 -5.86 14.48 -17.06
CA ARG A 204 -5.43 15.81 -17.49
C ARG A 204 -4.40 15.77 -18.62
N GLU A 205 -3.42 14.87 -18.53
CA GLU A 205 -2.42 14.67 -19.59
C GLU A 205 -3.03 14.14 -20.89
N MET A 206 -4.11 13.35 -20.80
CA MET A 206 -4.88 12.85 -21.95
C MET A 206 -5.88 13.88 -22.51
N GLY A 207 -5.98 15.07 -21.92
CA GLY A 207 -7.00 16.09 -22.30
C GLY A 207 -8.42 15.66 -21.92
N LEU A 208 -8.59 14.76 -20.97
CA LEU A 208 -9.87 14.26 -20.48
C LEU A 208 -10.22 14.87 -19.13
N LYS A 209 -11.52 14.90 -18.83
CA LYS A 209 -12.04 15.35 -17.54
C LYS A 209 -12.74 14.18 -16.85
N PRO A 210 -12.70 14.08 -15.50
CA PRO A 210 -13.40 13.02 -14.77
C PRO A 210 -14.87 12.89 -15.16
N GLU A 211 -15.58 14.02 -15.35
CA GLU A 211 -17.02 14.07 -15.68
C GLU A 211 -17.36 13.40 -17.03
N ALA A 212 -16.38 13.29 -17.92
CA ALA A 212 -16.54 12.63 -19.22
C ALA A 212 -16.08 11.16 -19.22
N THR A 213 -15.71 10.60 -18.06
CA THR A 213 -15.12 9.28 -17.96
C THR A 213 -15.86 8.38 -16.98
N THR A 214 -15.73 7.07 -17.21
CA THR A 214 -16.32 6.02 -16.38
C THR A 214 -15.24 5.09 -15.83
N ALA A 215 -15.50 4.51 -14.66
CA ALA A 215 -14.57 3.58 -14.02
C ALA A 215 -15.27 2.30 -13.52
N ALA A 216 -14.50 1.22 -13.40
CA ALA A 216 -14.87 0.03 -12.67
C ALA A 216 -13.80 -0.27 -11.61
N VAL A 217 -14.24 -0.71 -10.44
CA VAL A 217 -13.41 -0.89 -9.25
C VAL A 217 -13.43 -2.34 -8.80
N GLN A 218 -12.26 -2.91 -8.55
CA GLN A 218 -12.16 -4.20 -7.89
C GLN A 218 -11.98 -4.01 -6.37
N GLY A 219 -12.84 -4.65 -5.61
CA GLY A 219 -12.84 -4.54 -4.15
C GLY A 219 -13.82 -3.49 -3.63
N PHE A 220 -14.24 -3.67 -2.37
CA PHE A 220 -15.09 -2.72 -1.65
C PHE A 220 -14.55 -2.43 -0.24
N GLY A 221 -13.24 -2.61 -0.06
CA GLY A 221 -12.52 -2.22 1.15
C GLY A 221 -12.19 -0.72 1.18
N ASN A 222 -11.40 -0.33 2.18
CA ASN A 222 -11.05 1.07 2.44
C ASN A 222 -10.54 1.83 1.21
N VAL A 223 -9.59 1.26 0.46
CA VAL A 223 -9.02 1.93 -0.74
C VAL A 223 -10.09 2.16 -1.80
N ALA A 224 -10.91 1.14 -2.09
CA ALA A 224 -11.96 1.21 -3.09
C ALA A 224 -13.05 2.24 -2.71
N GLN A 225 -13.54 2.21 -1.47
CA GLN A 225 -14.57 3.11 -0.99
C GLN A 225 -14.16 4.58 -1.13
N TYR A 226 -12.95 4.94 -0.68
CA TYR A 226 -12.47 6.31 -0.78
C TYR A 226 -12.06 6.69 -2.21
N ALA A 227 -11.63 5.75 -3.04
CA ALA A 227 -11.44 6.01 -4.46
C ALA A 227 -12.77 6.32 -5.16
N ILE A 228 -13.82 5.54 -4.90
CA ILE A 228 -15.17 5.80 -5.41
C ILE A 228 -15.67 7.18 -4.96
N GLN A 229 -15.51 7.49 -3.67
CA GLN A 229 -15.94 8.76 -3.08
C GLN A 229 -15.31 9.97 -3.78
N LEU A 230 -13.99 10.01 -3.84
CA LEU A 230 -13.30 11.16 -4.42
C LEU A 230 -13.54 11.26 -5.94
N TYR A 231 -13.54 10.11 -6.64
CA TYR A 231 -13.77 10.10 -8.08
C TYR A 231 -15.17 10.64 -8.42
N ALA A 232 -16.19 10.28 -7.64
CA ALA A 232 -17.54 10.84 -7.76
C ALA A 232 -17.60 12.34 -7.43
N GLN A 233 -16.87 12.80 -6.40
CA GLN A 233 -16.77 14.23 -6.07
C GLN A 233 -16.13 15.05 -7.19
N LEU A 234 -15.24 14.47 -7.97
CA LEU A 234 -14.65 15.08 -9.17
C LEU A 234 -15.56 14.99 -10.41
N GLY A 235 -16.79 14.47 -10.27
CA GLY A 235 -17.77 14.31 -11.33
C GLY A 235 -17.63 13.02 -12.13
N GLY A 236 -16.65 12.17 -11.83
CA GLY A 236 -16.45 10.88 -12.50
C GLY A 236 -17.53 9.87 -12.11
N LYS A 237 -17.75 8.86 -12.95
CA LYS A 237 -18.79 7.85 -12.73
C LYS A 237 -18.18 6.47 -12.57
N VAL A 238 -18.33 5.86 -11.40
CA VAL A 238 -18.07 4.43 -11.20
C VAL A 238 -19.33 3.65 -11.59
N VAL A 239 -19.23 2.68 -12.50
CA VAL A 239 -20.38 1.91 -12.98
C VAL A 239 -20.42 0.48 -12.45
N ALA A 240 -19.31 -0.02 -11.93
CA ALA A 240 -19.23 -1.34 -11.34
C ALA A 240 -18.24 -1.39 -10.18
N VAL A 241 -18.57 -2.19 -9.17
CA VAL A 241 -17.69 -2.48 -8.04
C VAL A 241 -17.77 -3.96 -7.72
N SER A 242 -16.64 -4.62 -7.47
CA SER A 242 -16.65 -6.01 -7.01
C SER A 242 -16.39 -6.09 -5.51
N CYS A 243 -16.95 -7.09 -4.85
CA CYS A 243 -16.64 -7.36 -3.46
C CYS A 243 -16.65 -8.87 -3.16
N TRP A 244 -15.98 -9.24 -2.08
CA TRP A 244 -15.97 -10.59 -1.54
C TRP A 244 -17.18 -10.81 -0.65
N ASP A 245 -17.84 -11.94 -0.79
CA ASP A 245 -18.90 -12.41 0.11
C ASP A 245 -18.35 -13.54 0.98
N GLN A 246 -18.31 -13.30 2.29
CA GLN A 246 -17.77 -14.25 3.26
C GLN A 246 -18.63 -15.49 3.41
N ASN A 247 -19.95 -15.38 3.20
CA ASN A 247 -20.89 -16.49 3.34
C ASN A 247 -20.77 -17.46 2.16
N ASP A 248 -20.66 -16.92 0.95
CA ASP A 248 -20.58 -17.73 -0.28
C ASP A 248 -19.12 -18.13 -0.60
N GLN A 249 -18.12 -17.56 0.08
CA GLN A 249 -16.69 -17.70 -0.22
C GLN A 249 -16.40 -17.40 -1.71
N ALA A 250 -17.05 -16.35 -2.24
CA ALA A 250 -16.99 -15.95 -3.65
C ALA A 250 -17.02 -14.42 -3.78
N SER A 251 -16.53 -13.94 -4.91
CA SER A 251 -16.64 -12.51 -5.27
C SER A 251 -17.83 -12.30 -6.19
N TYR A 252 -18.46 -11.13 -6.09
CA TYR A 252 -19.50 -10.65 -6.98
C TYR A 252 -19.20 -9.24 -7.46
N THR A 253 -19.57 -8.94 -8.71
CA THR A 253 -19.54 -7.58 -9.25
C THR A 253 -20.96 -7.01 -9.27
N TYR A 254 -21.13 -5.83 -8.72
CA TYR A 254 -22.38 -5.07 -8.70
C TYR A 254 -22.27 -3.93 -9.70
N ARG A 255 -23.10 -3.99 -10.77
CA ARG A 255 -23.11 -3.03 -11.85
C ARG A 255 -24.37 -2.18 -11.83
N ARG A 256 -24.23 -0.86 -12.00
CA ARG A 256 -25.34 0.05 -12.25
C ARG A 256 -24.90 1.10 -13.28
N LYS A 257 -25.50 1.11 -14.48
CA LYS A 257 -25.12 2.01 -15.57
C LYS A 257 -25.28 3.50 -15.24
N SER A 258 -26.25 3.84 -14.38
CA SER A 258 -26.44 5.22 -13.90
C SER A 258 -25.33 5.69 -12.96
N GLY A 259 -24.54 4.79 -12.44
CA GLY A 259 -23.45 5.00 -11.50
C GLY A 259 -23.69 4.30 -10.16
N VAL A 260 -22.60 3.89 -9.54
CA VAL A 260 -22.58 3.35 -8.17
C VAL A 260 -22.78 4.50 -7.18
N ASN A 261 -23.71 4.34 -6.27
CA ASN A 261 -23.86 5.24 -5.11
C ASN A 261 -23.19 4.57 -3.88
N LEU A 262 -22.13 5.19 -3.41
CA LEU A 262 -21.36 4.64 -2.31
C LEU A 262 -22.16 4.55 -1.02
N GLU A 263 -22.94 5.60 -0.69
CA GLU A 263 -23.71 5.67 0.56
C GLU A 263 -24.78 4.57 0.63
N GLU A 264 -25.48 4.32 -0.49
CA GLU A 264 -26.45 3.22 -0.59
C GLU A 264 -25.80 1.86 -0.33
N LEU A 265 -24.62 1.62 -0.95
CA LEU A 265 -23.90 0.36 -0.78
C LEU A 265 -23.35 0.19 0.65
N LEU A 266 -22.86 1.26 1.27
CA LEU A 266 -22.36 1.21 2.65
C LEU A 266 -23.45 0.80 3.64
N VAL A 267 -24.70 1.27 3.47
CA VAL A 267 -25.83 0.93 4.34
C VAL A 267 -26.19 -0.57 4.29
N ILE A 268 -25.93 -1.21 3.15
CA ILE A 268 -26.23 -2.64 2.95
C ILE A 268 -24.98 -3.53 3.03
N THR A 269 -23.87 -2.99 3.49
CA THR A 269 -22.60 -3.72 3.67
C THR A 269 -22.52 -4.28 5.09
N ASP A 270 -22.13 -5.55 5.20
CA ASP A 270 -21.93 -6.20 6.49
C ASP A 270 -20.59 -5.79 7.14
N ARG A 271 -20.36 -6.25 8.37
CA ARG A 271 -19.13 -5.97 9.13
C ARG A 271 -17.84 -6.51 8.50
N PHE A 272 -17.95 -7.41 7.51
CA PHE A 272 -16.82 -8.00 6.79
C PHE A 272 -16.56 -7.32 5.44
N GLY A 273 -17.37 -6.32 5.08
CA GLY A 273 -17.28 -5.60 3.81
C GLY A 273 -18.08 -6.26 2.67
N GLY A 274 -18.87 -7.30 2.95
CA GLY A 274 -19.73 -7.95 1.98
C GLY A 274 -21.00 -7.15 1.72
N ILE A 275 -21.36 -6.95 0.45
CA ILE A 275 -22.58 -6.26 0.02
C ILE A 275 -23.75 -7.25 0.04
N ASP A 276 -24.86 -6.89 0.70
CA ASP A 276 -26.10 -7.69 0.71
C ASP A 276 -26.67 -7.79 -0.71
N LYS A 277 -26.67 -9.00 -1.25
CA LYS A 277 -27.05 -9.30 -2.65
C LYS A 277 -28.47 -8.89 -2.97
N ALA A 278 -29.42 -9.29 -2.13
CA ALA A 278 -30.85 -9.03 -2.36
C ALA A 278 -31.17 -7.54 -2.27
N LYS A 279 -30.58 -6.83 -1.30
CA LYS A 279 -30.76 -5.39 -1.17
C LYS A 279 -30.11 -4.64 -2.32
N ALA A 280 -28.93 -5.06 -2.79
CA ALA A 280 -28.28 -4.44 -3.95
C ALA A 280 -29.13 -4.61 -5.22
N GLU A 281 -29.70 -5.80 -5.47
CA GLU A 281 -30.60 -6.04 -6.58
C GLU A 281 -31.88 -5.17 -6.47
N ALA A 282 -32.44 -5.01 -5.27
CA ALA A 282 -33.59 -4.13 -5.00
C ALA A 282 -33.28 -2.64 -5.25
N LEU A 283 -32.02 -2.22 -5.09
CA LEU A 283 -31.53 -0.87 -5.41
C LEU A 283 -31.18 -0.71 -6.92
N GLY A 284 -31.47 -1.72 -7.74
CA GLY A 284 -31.23 -1.68 -9.18
C GLY A 284 -29.81 -1.99 -9.62
N TYR A 285 -29.02 -2.63 -8.76
CA TYR A 285 -27.72 -3.17 -9.17
C TYR A 285 -27.89 -4.55 -9.81
N GLU A 286 -27.20 -4.75 -10.92
CA GLU A 286 -27.09 -6.06 -11.56
C GLU A 286 -25.91 -6.81 -10.90
N ARG A 287 -26.18 -8.00 -10.39
CA ARG A 287 -25.15 -8.86 -9.82
C ARG A 287 -24.55 -9.76 -10.91
N LEU A 288 -23.23 -9.71 -11.03
CA LEU A 288 -22.43 -10.40 -12.03
C LEU A 288 -21.36 -11.27 -11.34
N PRO A 289 -20.70 -12.21 -12.07
CA PRO A 289 -19.50 -12.89 -11.56
C PRO A 289 -18.43 -11.93 -11.03
N GLY A 290 -17.63 -12.39 -10.07
CA GLY A 290 -16.69 -11.53 -9.35
C GLY A 290 -15.63 -10.85 -10.21
N ASP A 291 -15.19 -11.48 -11.29
CA ASP A 291 -14.23 -10.94 -12.24
C ASP A 291 -14.84 -10.03 -13.33
N ALA A 292 -16.17 -9.90 -13.39
CA ALA A 292 -16.85 -9.07 -14.38
C ALA A 292 -16.51 -7.56 -14.27
N TRP A 293 -15.91 -7.10 -13.18
CA TRP A 293 -15.42 -5.72 -13.06
C TRP A 293 -14.40 -5.36 -14.13
N ILE A 294 -13.54 -6.32 -14.54
CA ILE A 294 -12.49 -6.10 -15.55
C ILE A 294 -13.03 -6.07 -16.98
N GLU A 295 -14.22 -6.66 -17.19
CA GLU A 295 -14.88 -6.77 -18.49
C GLU A 295 -15.75 -5.55 -18.84
N GLN A 296 -15.84 -4.57 -17.93
CA GLN A 296 -16.70 -3.41 -18.14
C GLN A 296 -16.19 -2.49 -19.26
N ASP A 297 -17.11 -1.98 -20.08
CA ASP A 297 -16.81 -0.99 -21.10
C ASP A 297 -16.67 0.41 -20.48
N VAL A 298 -15.51 0.66 -19.89
CA VAL A 298 -15.17 1.86 -19.14
C VAL A 298 -13.85 2.46 -19.59
N ASP A 299 -13.58 3.68 -19.18
CA ASP A 299 -12.31 4.36 -19.46
C ASP A 299 -11.19 3.96 -18.49
N ILE A 300 -11.55 3.58 -17.25
CA ILE A 300 -10.60 3.39 -16.14
C ILE A 300 -10.92 2.10 -15.40
N LEU A 301 -9.88 1.30 -15.12
CA LEU A 301 -9.94 0.15 -14.20
C LEU A 301 -9.12 0.45 -12.95
N LEU A 302 -9.71 0.20 -11.78
CA LEU A 302 -9.10 0.40 -10.46
C LEU A 302 -9.03 -0.93 -9.69
N PRO A 303 -7.99 -1.74 -9.87
CA PRO A 303 -7.75 -2.93 -9.04
C PRO A 303 -7.33 -2.50 -7.62
N CYS A 304 -8.25 -2.61 -6.64
CA CYS A 304 -8.08 -2.11 -5.27
C CYS A 304 -8.18 -3.21 -4.18
N ALA A 305 -8.17 -4.50 -4.55
CA ALA A 305 -8.35 -5.58 -3.58
C ALA A 305 -7.10 -6.44 -3.39
N LEU A 306 -6.77 -7.30 -4.34
CA LEU A 306 -5.78 -8.36 -4.18
C LEU A 306 -4.69 -8.30 -5.26
N GLU A 307 -3.58 -8.97 -4.96
CA GLU A 307 -2.51 -9.22 -5.93
C GLU A 307 -2.96 -10.18 -7.07
N ASN A 308 -2.27 -10.11 -8.22
CA ASN A 308 -2.41 -11.01 -9.37
C ASN A 308 -3.81 -11.08 -10.00
N GLN A 309 -4.62 -10.05 -9.85
CA GLN A 309 -5.99 -10.02 -10.38
C GLN A 309 -6.03 -9.68 -11.88
N VAL A 310 -5.11 -8.83 -12.33
CA VAL A 310 -4.86 -8.58 -13.75
C VAL A 310 -3.72 -9.51 -14.18
N ASN A 311 -4.07 -10.66 -14.74
CA ASN A 311 -3.15 -11.72 -15.11
C ASN A 311 -3.30 -12.11 -16.58
N ALA A 312 -2.55 -13.10 -17.04
CA ALA A 312 -2.51 -13.53 -18.45
C ALA A 312 -3.90 -13.89 -19.03
N GLU A 313 -4.85 -14.32 -18.18
CA GLU A 313 -6.20 -14.66 -18.62
C GLU A 313 -7.16 -13.46 -18.53
N THR A 314 -7.15 -12.75 -17.40
CA THR A 314 -8.09 -11.65 -17.17
C THR A 314 -7.75 -10.41 -18.02
N VAL A 315 -6.49 -10.16 -18.35
CA VAL A 315 -6.08 -9.05 -19.22
C VAL A 315 -6.69 -9.12 -20.61
N LYS A 316 -7.01 -10.33 -21.10
CA LYS A 316 -7.67 -10.56 -22.39
C LYS A 316 -9.13 -10.06 -22.42
N LYS A 317 -9.77 -9.96 -21.25
CA LYS A 317 -11.16 -9.53 -21.08
C LYS A 317 -11.31 -8.01 -21.03
N ILE A 318 -10.20 -7.26 -20.87
CA ILE A 318 -10.21 -5.80 -20.83
C ILE A 318 -10.69 -5.22 -22.15
N GLN A 319 -11.73 -4.38 -22.08
CA GLN A 319 -12.36 -3.77 -23.25
C GLN A 319 -11.44 -2.76 -23.95
N PRO A 320 -11.57 -2.56 -25.28
CA PRO A 320 -10.75 -1.60 -26.03
C PRO A 320 -10.89 -0.14 -25.57
N ARG A 321 -11.98 0.21 -24.91
CA ARG A 321 -12.24 1.55 -24.38
C ARG A 321 -11.35 1.91 -23.20
N VAL A 322 -10.81 0.93 -22.48
CA VAL A 322 -9.98 1.17 -21.30
C VAL A 322 -8.71 1.90 -21.70
N LYS A 323 -8.51 3.07 -21.11
CA LYS A 323 -7.35 3.95 -21.32
C LYS A 323 -6.37 3.89 -20.16
N ILE A 324 -6.88 3.71 -18.92
CA ILE A 324 -6.10 3.77 -17.69
C ILE A 324 -6.36 2.51 -16.85
N VAL A 325 -5.28 1.92 -16.34
CA VAL A 325 -5.30 0.99 -15.21
C VAL A 325 -4.50 1.64 -14.08
N ALA A 326 -5.16 1.95 -12.95
CA ALA A 326 -4.50 2.55 -11.79
C ALA A 326 -4.55 1.60 -10.60
N GLU A 327 -3.40 1.19 -10.13
CA GLU A 327 -3.21 0.08 -9.21
C GLU A 327 -3.33 0.52 -7.74
N GLY A 328 -4.52 0.38 -7.17
CA GLY A 328 -4.77 0.67 -5.75
C GLY A 328 -4.29 -0.44 -4.81
N ALA A 329 -4.34 -1.71 -5.23
CA ALA A 329 -3.75 -2.83 -4.50
C ALA A 329 -2.23 -2.91 -4.72
N ASN A 330 -1.53 -3.70 -3.91
CA ASN A 330 -0.12 -4.02 -4.16
C ASN A 330 -0.02 -5.21 -5.12
N GLY A 331 0.79 -5.07 -6.18
CA GLY A 331 1.03 -6.12 -7.15
C GLY A 331 -0.22 -6.70 -7.83
N PRO A 332 -1.23 -5.89 -8.22
CA PRO A 332 -2.47 -6.44 -8.78
C PRO A 332 -2.28 -6.98 -10.19
N THR A 333 -1.23 -6.55 -10.89
CA THR A 333 -0.93 -6.90 -12.28
C THR A 333 0.30 -7.77 -12.37
N THR A 334 0.18 -8.94 -13.02
CA THR A 334 1.33 -9.82 -13.25
C THR A 334 2.22 -9.27 -14.36
N PRO A 335 3.53 -9.64 -14.42
CA PRO A 335 4.44 -9.19 -15.47
C PRO A 335 3.95 -9.51 -16.89
N GLU A 336 3.32 -10.67 -17.09
CA GLU A 336 2.77 -11.09 -18.39
C GLU A 336 1.60 -10.17 -18.80
N ALA A 337 0.72 -9.84 -17.86
CA ALA A 337 -0.40 -8.93 -18.10
C ALA A 337 0.08 -7.50 -18.35
N ASP A 338 1.09 -7.06 -17.60
CA ASP A 338 1.70 -5.73 -17.76
C ASP A 338 2.29 -5.55 -19.18
N ALA A 339 2.93 -6.58 -19.72
CA ALA A 339 3.42 -6.58 -21.10
C ALA A 339 2.27 -6.43 -22.12
N VAL A 340 1.12 -7.07 -21.89
CA VAL A 340 -0.07 -6.92 -22.72
C VAL A 340 -0.66 -5.53 -22.63
N LEU A 341 -0.80 -4.96 -21.43
CA LEU A 341 -1.27 -3.59 -21.21
C LEU A 341 -0.38 -2.59 -21.96
N LYS A 342 0.94 -2.74 -21.83
CA LYS A 342 1.94 -1.94 -22.53
C LYS A 342 1.78 -2.02 -24.05
N SER A 343 1.64 -3.23 -24.60
CA SER A 343 1.48 -3.44 -26.05
C SER A 343 0.19 -2.84 -26.60
N ARG A 344 -0.86 -2.76 -25.78
CA ARG A 344 -2.16 -2.14 -26.12
C ARG A 344 -2.15 -0.63 -25.93
N GLY A 345 -1.07 -0.03 -25.44
CA GLY A 345 -0.97 1.41 -25.18
C GLY A 345 -1.84 1.87 -23.99
N ILE A 346 -2.23 0.97 -23.09
CA ILE A 346 -2.99 1.31 -21.89
C ILE A 346 -2.05 1.98 -20.89
N PHE A 347 -2.47 3.13 -20.37
CA PHE A 347 -1.70 3.89 -19.40
C PHE A 347 -1.81 3.24 -18.01
N VAL A 348 -0.74 2.65 -17.53
CA VAL A 348 -0.71 2.02 -16.21
C VAL A 348 -0.09 2.99 -15.20
N ILE A 349 -0.82 3.30 -14.11
CA ILE A 349 -0.27 3.98 -12.95
C ILE A 349 0.15 2.90 -11.96
N PRO A 350 1.46 2.67 -11.76
CA PRO A 350 1.94 1.53 -10.99
C PRO A 350 1.60 1.66 -9.50
N ASP A 351 1.43 0.53 -8.85
CA ASP A 351 0.95 0.37 -7.48
C ASP A 351 1.68 1.23 -6.45
N PHE A 352 3.02 1.16 -6.40
CA PHE A 352 3.81 1.88 -5.41
C PHE A 352 3.82 3.42 -5.62
N LEU A 353 3.35 3.92 -6.77
CA LEU A 353 3.02 5.32 -6.99
C LEU A 353 1.54 5.58 -6.64
N ALA A 354 0.61 4.84 -7.25
CA ALA A 354 -0.83 5.07 -7.15
C ALA A 354 -1.34 4.94 -5.70
N ASN A 355 -0.89 3.91 -4.97
CA ASN A 355 -1.32 3.65 -3.59
C ASN A 355 -0.42 4.27 -2.51
N ALA A 356 0.55 5.11 -2.89
CA ALA A 356 1.48 5.72 -1.94
C ALA A 356 0.86 6.79 -1.04
N GLY A 357 -0.39 7.19 -1.28
CA GLY A 357 -1.11 8.12 -0.41
C GLY A 357 -1.12 7.69 1.06
N GLY A 358 -1.24 6.39 1.30
CA GLY A 358 -1.21 5.83 2.66
C GLY A 358 0.10 6.07 3.40
N VAL A 359 1.24 5.83 2.78
CA VAL A 359 2.55 6.08 3.39
C VAL A 359 2.85 7.58 3.49
N THR A 360 2.39 8.37 2.54
CA THR A 360 2.52 9.84 2.56
C THR A 360 1.78 10.43 3.76
N CYS A 361 0.53 10.04 4.00
CA CYS A 361 -0.21 10.49 5.17
C CYS A 361 0.37 9.90 6.48
N SER A 362 0.92 8.70 6.43
CA SER A 362 1.66 8.13 7.56
C SER A 362 2.91 8.96 7.92
N TYR A 363 3.62 9.49 6.93
CA TYR A 363 4.68 10.47 7.14
C TYR A 363 4.14 11.77 7.76
N PHE A 364 3.00 12.28 7.30
CA PHE A 364 2.37 13.46 7.91
C PHE A 364 1.99 13.23 9.37
N GLU A 365 1.49 12.03 9.73
CA GLU A 365 1.25 11.67 11.12
C GLU A 365 2.53 11.75 11.97
N GLN A 366 3.64 11.20 11.47
CA GLN A 366 4.94 11.29 12.13
C GLN A 366 5.39 12.75 12.32
N VAL A 367 5.26 13.59 11.29
CA VAL A 367 5.60 15.03 11.36
C VAL A 367 4.75 15.73 12.42
N GLN A 368 3.44 15.56 12.39
CA GLN A 368 2.53 16.17 13.36
C GLN A 368 2.84 15.75 14.80
N CYS A 369 3.11 14.46 15.01
CA CYS A 369 3.48 13.91 16.30
C CYS A 369 4.83 14.47 16.80
N ASN A 370 5.84 14.56 15.93
CA ASN A 370 7.16 15.09 16.30
C ASN A 370 7.13 16.60 16.58
N MET A 371 6.23 17.33 15.92
CA MET A 371 6.00 18.76 16.14
C MET A 371 5.06 19.04 17.32
N ASN A 372 4.37 18.01 17.82
CA ASN A 372 3.29 18.14 18.80
C ASN A 372 2.20 19.13 18.37
N TYR A 373 1.90 19.18 17.07
CA TYR A 373 0.90 20.05 16.47
C TYR A 373 0.16 19.31 15.35
N PHE A 374 -1.18 19.25 15.45
CA PHE A 374 -2.01 18.48 14.57
C PHE A 374 -2.74 19.35 13.57
N TRP A 375 -2.75 18.91 12.31
CA TRP A 375 -3.40 19.56 11.19
C TRP A 375 -4.88 19.18 11.09
N THR A 376 -5.67 20.04 10.51
CA THR A 376 -7.04 19.73 10.13
C THR A 376 -7.07 18.67 9.02
N LYS A 377 -8.20 18.00 8.85
CA LYS A 377 -8.39 17.05 7.76
C LYS A 377 -8.14 17.67 6.38
N GLU A 378 -8.61 18.89 6.20
CA GLU A 378 -8.43 19.64 4.95
C GLU A 378 -6.96 19.94 4.66
N GLU A 379 -6.18 20.38 5.65
CA GLU A 379 -4.74 20.59 5.51
C GLU A 379 -4.01 19.29 5.14
N VAL A 380 -4.36 18.16 5.78
CA VAL A 380 -3.76 16.86 5.48
C VAL A 380 -4.06 16.45 4.05
N LEU A 381 -5.32 16.55 3.61
CA LEU A 381 -5.73 16.12 2.27
C LEU A 381 -5.19 17.05 1.17
N THR A 382 -5.08 18.35 1.42
CA THR A 382 -4.45 19.31 0.51
C THR A 382 -2.97 18.99 0.30
N ARG A 383 -2.22 18.76 1.40
CA ARG A 383 -0.81 18.37 1.33
C ARG A 383 -0.62 17.00 0.68
N LEU A 384 -1.57 16.10 0.87
CA LEU A 384 -1.58 14.79 0.20
C LEU A 384 -1.75 14.96 -1.31
N ASP A 385 -2.70 15.78 -1.76
CA ASP A 385 -2.90 16.09 -3.18
C ASP A 385 -1.63 16.69 -3.80
N GLU A 386 -1.04 17.70 -3.17
CA GLU A 386 0.21 18.31 -3.63
C GLU A 386 1.33 17.28 -3.81
N LYS A 387 1.54 16.40 -2.83
CA LYS A 387 2.58 15.36 -2.88
C LYS A 387 2.32 14.32 -3.96
N MET A 388 1.10 13.79 -4.05
CA MET A 388 0.75 12.77 -5.03
C MET A 388 0.76 13.33 -6.46
N THR A 389 0.27 14.55 -6.65
CA THR A 389 0.33 15.28 -7.94
C THR A 389 1.78 15.52 -8.37
N ALA A 390 2.63 15.99 -7.47
CA ALA A 390 4.06 16.22 -7.78
C ALA A 390 4.77 14.92 -8.14
N ALA A 391 4.51 13.84 -7.39
CA ALA A 391 5.10 12.53 -7.66
C ALA A 391 4.65 11.98 -9.03
N PHE A 392 3.36 12.04 -9.33
CA PHE A 392 2.83 11.62 -10.64
C PHE A 392 3.50 12.39 -11.77
N LYS A 393 3.54 13.73 -11.70
CA LYS A 393 4.15 14.59 -12.71
C LYS A 393 5.63 14.27 -12.94
N ALA A 394 6.38 14.05 -11.87
CA ALA A 394 7.80 13.70 -11.97
C ALA A 394 8.02 12.37 -12.71
N VAL A 395 7.20 11.35 -12.40
CA VAL A 395 7.26 10.04 -13.07
C VAL A 395 6.81 10.15 -14.52
N SER A 396 5.69 10.81 -14.80
CA SER A 396 5.15 10.97 -16.15
C SER A 396 6.09 11.78 -17.05
N GLU A 397 6.68 12.87 -16.56
CA GLU A 397 7.69 13.65 -17.29
C GLU A 397 8.90 12.81 -17.64
N LEU A 398 9.40 11.99 -16.70
CA LEU A 398 10.52 11.06 -16.97
C LEU A 398 10.12 10.00 -18.00
N ALA A 399 8.92 9.43 -17.87
CA ALA A 399 8.39 8.44 -18.81
C ALA A 399 8.35 9.01 -20.24
N ARG A 400 7.84 10.23 -20.38
CA ARG A 400 7.72 10.95 -21.65
C ARG A 400 9.09 11.28 -22.26
N THR A 401 9.99 11.87 -21.47
CA THR A 401 11.29 12.36 -21.97
C THR A 401 12.24 11.23 -22.33
N ARG A 402 12.23 10.13 -21.56
CA ARG A 402 13.06 8.94 -21.83
C ARG A 402 12.36 7.85 -22.62
N LYS A 403 11.08 8.07 -23.02
CA LYS A 403 10.23 7.07 -23.70
C LYS A 403 10.14 5.75 -22.93
N LEU A 404 10.02 5.86 -21.60
CA LEU A 404 9.88 4.72 -20.71
C LEU A 404 8.39 4.40 -20.45
N TYR A 405 8.12 3.16 -20.10
CA TYR A 405 6.85 2.79 -19.52
C TYR A 405 6.71 3.37 -18.11
N MET A 406 5.50 3.72 -17.68
CA MET A 406 5.29 4.42 -16.40
C MET A 406 5.87 3.67 -15.20
N ARG A 407 5.72 2.35 -15.15
CA ARG A 407 6.31 1.52 -14.08
C ARG A 407 7.82 1.61 -14.07
N ASP A 408 8.46 1.50 -15.24
CA ASP A 408 9.91 1.61 -15.36
C ASP A 408 10.38 3.01 -14.92
N ALA A 409 9.69 4.06 -15.34
CA ALA A 409 10.01 5.43 -14.95
C ALA A 409 9.87 5.67 -13.43
N ALA A 410 8.84 5.08 -12.80
CA ALA A 410 8.66 5.15 -11.35
C ALA A 410 9.80 4.45 -10.59
N TYR A 411 10.26 3.29 -11.06
CA TYR A 411 11.43 2.62 -10.50
C TYR A 411 12.72 3.43 -10.75
N VAL A 412 12.93 3.94 -11.96
CA VAL A 412 14.10 4.77 -12.30
C VAL A 412 14.20 5.96 -11.36
N ILE A 413 13.12 6.71 -11.15
CA ILE A 413 13.13 7.89 -10.28
C ILE A 413 13.41 7.52 -8.82
N SER A 414 12.80 6.42 -8.35
CA SER A 414 12.94 5.95 -6.98
C SER A 414 14.36 5.49 -6.68
N ILE A 415 14.89 4.61 -7.52
CA ILE A 415 16.23 4.04 -7.34
C ILE A 415 17.30 5.13 -7.51
N SER A 416 17.16 6.03 -8.49
CA SER A 416 18.08 7.17 -8.66
C SER A 416 18.14 8.05 -7.42
N ARG A 417 16.99 8.39 -6.81
CA ARG A 417 16.94 9.20 -5.59
C ARG A 417 17.66 8.54 -4.41
N VAL A 418 17.52 7.22 -4.26
CA VAL A 418 18.18 6.48 -3.19
C VAL A 418 19.66 6.31 -3.47
N ALA A 419 20.05 5.94 -4.70
CA ALA A 419 21.44 5.81 -5.10
C ALA A 419 22.22 7.12 -4.93
N ASN A 420 21.63 8.24 -5.37
CA ASN A 420 22.24 9.56 -5.18
C ASN A 420 22.41 9.89 -3.69
N ALA A 421 21.39 9.62 -2.86
CA ALA A 421 21.51 9.83 -1.42
C ALA A 421 22.61 8.97 -0.77
N CYS A 422 22.83 7.74 -1.24
CA CYS A 422 23.97 6.92 -0.79
C CYS A 422 25.30 7.52 -1.21
N LYS A 423 25.43 7.99 -2.45
CA LYS A 423 26.62 8.67 -2.97
C LYS A 423 26.92 9.97 -2.24
N ASP A 424 25.91 10.82 -2.05
CA ASP A 424 26.05 12.10 -1.34
C ASP A 424 26.49 11.92 0.12
N ARG A 425 26.16 10.77 0.73
CA ARG A 425 26.64 10.38 2.05
C ARG A 425 28.02 9.73 2.05
N GLY A 426 28.59 9.46 0.91
CA GLY A 426 29.88 8.77 0.76
C GLY A 426 29.83 7.28 1.15
N TRP A 427 28.70 6.64 0.96
CA TRP A 427 28.55 5.19 1.23
C TRP A 427 29.06 4.33 0.09
N VAL A 428 28.97 4.85 -1.12
CA VAL A 428 29.41 4.25 -2.38
C VAL A 428 29.95 5.30 -3.33
#